data_36224fead6e8f2990867859138873eb9
#
_entry.id   36224fead6e8f2990867859138873eb9
#
_cell.length_a   1.000
_cell.length_b   1.000
_cell.length_c   1.000
_cell.angle_alpha   90.00
_cell.angle_beta   90.00
_cell.angle_gamma   90.00
#
_symmetry.space_group_name_H-M   'P 1'
#
loop_
_entity.id
_entity.type
_entity.pdbx_description
1 polymer ?
#
loop_
_entity_poly.entity_id
_entity_poly.type
_entity_poly.pdbx_seq_one_letter_code
_entity_poly.pdbx_strand_id
1 'polypeptide(L)'
;MKKITSIFLVAILYGCGSSVSPVDQGLIDQVMHIGNGSEPQGLDPHVVTGVPEHHLLITMCEGLTISNPEGGANLPGMAESWEISEDGKTYIFNIRKDAKWSNGDDFVADDMVWSWMRVLTPSLGSQYPDMLYYVEGAEDFNTGVISDFSEVGVKAIDDKTLEVKLNNPTPFFLGLLSHYSTWPVHKETVLEFGEIDDRQGLWTRPGNFVCNGPMNLKSWELNKKIIVEKNPLYWDADKVKLNQMHFYPVSDINTEERMFRAGQLHLTSTVPSQKCGVWREEGNPNLRIDPYMGTYYYRANVNVKPLDNVKVRKALTYAIDREKLTEKVTQCGQIPAYSFTPPGAAGYNPDTEIPYDPELARQLLAEAGFESTEDFPVLQILY
;
A
#
# COMPACT_ATOMS: atom_id res chain seq x y z
N MET A 1 82.83 2.34 -23.81
CA MET A 1 81.69 3.29 -23.84
C MET A 1 80.39 2.56 -23.76
N LYS A 2 79.74 2.49 -22.54
CA LYS A 2 78.45 1.82 -22.32
C LYS A 2 77.36 2.90 -22.40
N LYS A 3 76.43 2.75 -23.35
CA LYS A 3 75.31 3.65 -23.46
C LYS A 3 74.22 3.16 -22.45
N ILE A 4 73.87 4.01 -21.49
CA ILE A 4 72.78 3.82 -20.58
C ILE A 4 71.49 4.37 -21.25
N THR A 5 70.58 3.51 -21.58
CA THR A 5 69.25 3.86 -22.11
C THR A 5 68.30 4.05 -20.92
N SER A 6 67.97 5.31 -20.61
CA SER A 6 66.94 5.62 -19.58
C SER A 6 65.57 5.36 -20.15
N ILE A 7 64.84 4.38 -19.56
CA ILE A 7 63.43 4.12 -19.83
C ILE A 7 62.63 5.07 -18.95
N PHE A 8 61.94 6.04 -19.54
CA PHE A 8 60.94 6.85 -18.86
C PHE A 8 59.64 6.05 -18.69
N LEU A 9 59.35 5.64 -17.47
CA LEU A 9 58.07 5.03 -17.11
C LEU A 9 57.02 6.16 -16.93
N VAL A 10 56.16 6.34 -17.94
CA VAL A 10 55.04 7.28 -17.85
C VAL A 10 53.95 6.55 -17.05
N ALA A 11 53.82 6.90 -15.76
CA ALA A 11 52.68 6.49 -14.94
C ALA A 11 51.44 7.27 -15.38
N ILE A 12 50.56 6.61 -16.11
CA ILE A 12 49.21 7.12 -16.40
C ILE A 12 48.41 7.05 -15.09
N LEU A 13 48.29 8.17 -14.41
CA LEU A 13 47.33 8.35 -13.34
C LEU A 13 45.95 8.35 -13.96
N TYR A 14 45.26 7.20 -13.96
CA TYR A 14 43.83 7.15 -14.12
C TYR A 14 43.23 7.88 -12.91
N GLY A 15 42.86 9.14 -13.09
CA GLY A 15 42.07 9.86 -12.12
C GLY A 15 40.78 9.06 -11.90
N CYS A 16 40.48 8.67 -10.65
CA CYS A 16 39.15 8.30 -10.24
C CYS A 16 38.24 9.50 -10.49
N GLY A 17 37.66 9.57 -11.67
CA GLY A 17 36.49 10.44 -11.88
C GLY A 17 35.45 10.01 -10.86
N SER A 18 35.01 10.90 -9.99
CA SER A 18 33.86 10.66 -9.12
C SER A 18 32.71 10.33 -10.04
N SER A 19 32.32 9.05 -10.08
CA SER A 19 31.10 8.65 -10.78
C SER A 19 29.94 9.40 -10.12
N VAL A 20 29.16 10.12 -10.92
CA VAL A 20 27.93 10.77 -10.47
C VAL A 20 27.07 9.70 -9.79
N SER A 21 26.55 10.02 -8.62
CA SER A 21 25.70 9.04 -7.91
C SER A 21 24.39 8.77 -8.70
N PRO A 22 23.76 7.60 -8.54
CA PRO A 22 22.44 7.35 -9.13
C PRO A 22 21.41 8.44 -8.81
N VAL A 23 21.45 8.97 -7.59
CA VAL A 23 20.56 10.07 -7.15
C VAL A 23 20.85 11.35 -7.94
N ASP A 24 22.12 11.77 -8.05
CA ASP A 24 22.48 12.98 -8.79
C ASP A 24 22.17 12.84 -10.29
N GLN A 25 22.44 11.67 -10.87
CA GLN A 25 22.08 11.39 -12.26
C GLN A 25 20.57 11.36 -12.44
N GLY A 26 19.84 10.79 -11.47
CA GLY A 26 18.39 10.73 -11.48
C GLY A 26 17.72 12.09 -11.47
N LEU A 27 18.31 13.09 -10.79
CA LEU A 27 17.83 14.49 -10.85
C LEU A 27 17.92 15.07 -12.28
N ILE A 28 18.95 14.70 -13.03
CA ILE A 28 19.16 15.17 -14.42
C ILE A 28 18.18 14.46 -15.35
N ASP A 29 18.04 13.14 -15.20
CA ASP A 29 17.26 12.29 -16.10
C ASP A 29 15.76 12.23 -15.72
N GLN A 30 15.38 12.88 -14.62
CA GLN A 30 14.04 12.78 -14.02
C GLN A 30 13.67 11.33 -13.66
N VAL A 31 14.61 10.61 -13.05
CA VAL A 31 14.47 9.24 -12.58
C VAL A 31 14.53 9.20 -11.05
N MET A 32 13.51 8.65 -10.41
CA MET A 32 13.48 8.49 -8.96
C MET A 32 13.86 7.06 -8.55
N HIS A 33 14.77 6.93 -7.58
CA HIS A 33 15.21 5.65 -7.02
C HIS A 33 14.63 5.48 -5.61
N ILE A 34 13.82 4.43 -5.39
CA ILE A 34 13.03 4.24 -4.18
C ILE A 34 13.30 2.86 -3.59
N GLY A 35 13.59 2.78 -2.29
CA GLY A 35 13.55 1.53 -1.55
C GLY A 35 12.09 1.10 -1.34
N ASN A 36 11.77 -0.17 -1.63
CA ASN A 36 10.41 -0.70 -1.56
C ASN A 36 10.21 -1.70 -0.40
N GLY A 37 11.18 -1.84 0.48
CA GLY A 37 11.15 -2.74 1.64
C GLY A 37 11.27 -4.21 1.24
N SER A 38 10.32 -4.78 0.51
CA SER A 38 10.37 -6.18 0.09
C SER A 38 9.92 -6.37 -1.35
N GLU A 39 10.18 -7.58 -1.86
CA GLU A 39 9.68 -8.02 -3.17
C GLU A 39 8.16 -8.10 -3.14
N PRO A 40 7.43 -7.44 -4.09
CA PRO A 40 5.99 -7.59 -4.19
C PRO A 40 5.60 -9.01 -4.60
N GLN A 41 4.53 -9.53 -4.03
CA GLN A 41 4.01 -10.87 -4.35
C GLN A 41 3.35 -10.92 -5.74
N GLY A 42 2.83 -9.79 -6.20
CA GLY A 42 2.14 -9.63 -7.47
C GLY A 42 1.74 -8.19 -7.70
N LEU A 43 1.03 -7.92 -8.80
CA LEU A 43 0.50 -6.59 -9.14
C LEU A 43 -0.97 -6.64 -9.53
N ASP A 44 -1.68 -7.73 -9.19
CA ASP A 44 -3.13 -7.80 -9.36
C ASP A 44 -3.81 -7.04 -8.19
N PRO A 45 -4.43 -5.88 -8.42
CA PRO A 45 -4.99 -5.06 -7.35
C PRO A 45 -6.14 -5.72 -6.62
N HIS A 46 -6.79 -6.72 -7.22
CA HIS A 46 -7.90 -7.45 -6.62
C HIS A 46 -7.44 -8.61 -5.71
N VAL A 47 -6.14 -8.95 -5.72
CA VAL A 47 -5.60 -10.13 -5.01
C VAL A 47 -4.55 -9.77 -3.97
N VAL A 48 -3.70 -8.77 -4.25
CA VAL A 48 -2.58 -8.39 -3.38
C VAL A 48 -3.04 -7.59 -2.15
N THR A 49 -2.23 -7.63 -1.07
CA THR A 49 -2.58 -6.98 0.20
C THR A 49 -1.42 -6.20 0.83
N GLY A 50 -0.25 -6.22 0.22
CA GLY A 50 0.97 -5.68 0.82
C GLY A 50 1.22 -4.20 0.52
N VAL A 51 2.01 -3.56 1.39
CA VAL A 51 2.49 -2.19 1.20
C VAL A 51 3.43 -2.07 0.00
N PRO A 52 4.35 -3.03 -0.27
CA PRO A 52 5.20 -2.99 -1.45
C PRO A 52 4.43 -2.99 -2.77
N GLU A 53 3.33 -3.75 -2.83
CA GLU A 53 2.41 -3.78 -3.97
C GLU A 53 1.67 -2.46 -4.12
N HIS A 54 1.17 -1.91 -3.01
CA HIS A 54 0.47 -0.63 -2.99
C HIS A 54 1.33 0.50 -3.57
N HIS A 55 2.61 0.60 -3.19
CA HIS A 55 3.52 1.62 -3.72
C HIS A 55 3.65 1.56 -5.25
N LEU A 56 3.65 0.37 -5.83
CA LEU A 56 3.72 0.19 -7.28
C LEU A 56 2.37 0.49 -7.94
N LEU A 57 1.28 -0.03 -7.37
CA LEU A 57 -0.06 0.14 -7.93
C LEU A 57 -0.48 1.60 -8.02
N ILE A 58 -0.23 2.42 -6.97
CA ILE A 58 -0.54 3.86 -6.99
C ILE A 58 0.24 4.66 -8.03
N THR A 59 1.35 4.12 -8.54
CA THR A 59 2.10 4.77 -9.62
C THR A 59 1.61 4.37 -11.01
N MET A 60 0.93 3.23 -11.13
CA MET A 60 0.56 2.66 -12.44
C MET A 60 -0.93 2.67 -12.70
N CYS A 61 -1.76 2.67 -11.67
CA CYS A 61 -3.20 2.54 -11.77
C CYS A 61 -3.94 3.64 -11.00
N GLU A 62 -5.19 3.88 -11.36
CA GLU A 62 -6.02 4.91 -10.76
C GLU A 62 -7.49 4.44 -10.69
N GLY A 63 -8.16 4.80 -9.59
CA GLY A 63 -9.59 4.54 -9.39
C GLY A 63 -10.50 5.66 -9.90
N LEU A 64 -11.79 5.55 -9.61
CA LEU A 64 -12.75 6.63 -9.88
C LEU A 64 -12.36 7.92 -9.15
N THR A 65 -11.88 7.77 -7.92
CA THR A 65 -11.36 8.86 -7.09
C THR A 65 -9.94 8.55 -6.64
N ILE A 66 -9.18 9.58 -6.30
CA ILE A 66 -7.83 9.47 -5.71
C ILE A 66 -7.79 10.13 -4.34
N SER A 67 -6.91 9.64 -3.49
CA SER A 67 -6.65 10.27 -2.19
C SER A 67 -6.03 11.65 -2.38
N ASN A 68 -6.50 12.61 -1.60
CA ASN A 68 -5.92 13.96 -1.61
C ASN A 68 -4.63 13.96 -0.78
N PRO A 69 -3.45 14.24 -1.35
CA PRO A 69 -2.19 14.26 -0.61
C PRO A 69 -2.13 15.36 0.47
N GLU A 70 -2.96 16.40 0.34
CA GLU A 70 -3.08 17.47 1.36
C GLU A 70 -4.07 17.09 2.48
N GLY A 71 -4.71 15.92 2.39
CA GLY A 71 -5.80 15.48 3.27
C GLY A 71 -7.15 16.08 2.89
N GLY A 72 -8.21 15.63 3.57
CA GLY A 72 -9.59 16.08 3.34
C GLY A 72 -10.31 15.23 2.28
N ALA A 73 -11.16 15.88 1.46
CA ALA A 73 -11.99 15.18 0.48
C ALA A 73 -11.15 14.57 -0.64
N ASN A 74 -11.59 13.40 -1.13
CA ASN A 74 -10.99 12.76 -2.30
C ASN A 74 -11.07 13.65 -3.54
N LEU A 75 -10.06 13.52 -4.39
CA LEU A 75 -9.96 14.23 -5.66
C LEU A 75 -10.52 13.38 -6.81
N PRO A 76 -10.95 14.01 -7.92
CA PRO A 76 -11.28 13.32 -9.15
C PRO A 76 -10.10 12.49 -9.70
N GLY A 77 -10.38 11.22 -9.99
CA GLY A 77 -9.49 10.31 -10.70
C GLY A 77 -10.01 10.03 -12.11
N MET A 78 -10.31 8.76 -12.43
CA MET A 78 -10.95 8.39 -13.71
C MET A 78 -12.35 9.02 -13.87
N ALA A 79 -13.06 9.27 -12.77
CA ALA A 79 -14.23 10.13 -12.79
C ALA A 79 -13.81 11.60 -12.69
N GLU A 80 -14.22 12.43 -13.65
CA GLU A 80 -13.97 13.88 -13.60
C GLU A 80 -14.87 14.60 -12.60
N SER A 81 -16.07 14.02 -12.33
CA SER A 81 -17.04 14.52 -11.36
C SER A 81 -18.03 13.43 -10.98
N TRP A 82 -18.82 13.71 -9.93
CA TRP A 82 -19.93 12.85 -9.51
C TRP A 82 -21.06 13.66 -8.91
N GLU A 83 -22.25 13.08 -8.97
CA GLU A 83 -23.45 13.59 -8.32
C GLU A 83 -23.92 12.58 -7.28
N ILE A 84 -24.47 13.07 -6.17
CA ILE A 84 -24.99 12.24 -5.08
C ILE A 84 -26.46 12.60 -4.88
N SER A 85 -27.35 11.59 -4.86
CA SER A 85 -28.77 11.79 -4.62
C SER A 85 -29.04 12.40 -3.23
N GLU A 86 -30.20 13.05 -3.06
CA GLU A 86 -30.57 13.70 -1.79
C GLU A 86 -30.59 12.72 -0.60
N ASP A 87 -30.90 11.45 -0.82
CA ASP A 87 -30.89 10.41 0.19
C ASP A 87 -29.48 9.81 0.45
N GLY A 88 -28.46 10.27 -0.28
CA GLY A 88 -27.07 9.84 -0.13
C GLY A 88 -26.79 8.41 -0.58
N LYS A 89 -27.69 7.79 -1.33
CA LYS A 89 -27.55 6.37 -1.70
C LYS A 89 -27.16 6.14 -3.17
N THR A 90 -27.44 7.06 -4.07
CA THR A 90 -27.11 6.92 -5.48
C THR A 90 -26.02 7.88 -5.87
N TYR A 91 -24.97 7.34 -6.49
CA TYR A 91 -23.87 8.10 -7.07
C TYR A 91 -23.89 7.96 -8.57
N ILE A 92 -23.79 9.07 -9.30
CA ILE A 92 -23.61 9.11 -10.75
C ILE A 92 -22.21 9.65 -11.02
N PHE A 93 -21.31 8.81 -11.49
CA PHE A 93 -19.95 9.19 -11.85
C PHE A 93 -19.86 9.52 -13.33
N ASN A 94 -19.30 10.68 -13.65
CA ASN A 94 -18.98 11.09 -15.02
C ASN A 94 -17.53 10.71 -15.31
N ILE A 95 -17.32 9.71 -16.16
CA ILE A 95 -16.00 9.24 -16.58
C ILE A 95 -15.38 10.26 -17.55
N ARG A 96 -14.09 10.54 -17.39
CA ARG A 96 -13.34 11.43 -18.29
C ARG A 96 -13.46 10.95 -19.74
N LYS A 97 -13.70 11.89 -20.65
CA LYS A 97 -13.85 11.59 -22.08
C LYS A 97 -12.54 11.13 -22.72
N ASP A 98 -11.42 11.64 -22.22
CA ASP A 98 -10.05 11.36 -22.66
C ASP A 98 -9.35 10.27 -21.84
N ALA A 99 -10.06 9.64 -20.89
CA ALA A 99 -9.53 8.51 -20.12
C ALA A 99 -9.25 7.33 -21.04
N LYS A 100 -7.99 6.82 -20.94
CA LYS A 100 -7.50 5.69 -21.71
C LYS A 100 -6.76 4.68 -20.84
N TRP A 101 -6.75 3.47 -21.30
CA TRP A 101 -5.82 2.44 -20.86
C TRP A 101 -4.44 2.66 -21.50
N SER A 102 -3.40 2.10 -20.89
CA SER A 102 -2.02 2.28 -21.35
C SER A 102 -1.71 1.63 -22.71
N ASN A 103 -2.55 0.72 -23.18
CA ASN A 103 -2.49 0.12 -24.51
C ASN A 103 -3.19 0.98 -25.59
N GLY A 104 -3.88 2.05 -25.19
CA GLY A 104 -4.57 2.99 -26.07
C GLY A 104 -6.08 2.81 -26.18
N ASP A 105 -6.63 1.74 -25.60
CA ASP A 105 -8.07 1.53 -25.55
C ASP A 105 -8.75 2.62 -24.73
N ASP A 106 -10.00 2.94 -25.09
CA ASP A 106 -10.80 3.90 -24.34
C ASP A 106 -11.24 3.30 -23.01
N PHE A 107 -11.12 4.05 -21.94
CA PHE A 107 -11.65 3.66 -20.64
C PHE A 107 -13.16 3.99 -20.60
N VAL A 108 -14.00 3.00 -20.32
CA VAL A 108 -15.44 3.11 -20.29
C VAL A 108 -16.05 2.70 -18.95
N ALA A 109 -17.29 3.11 -18.69
CA ALA A 109 -17.99 2.79 -17.45
C ALA A 109 -18.16 1.27 -17.23
N ASP A 110 -18.27 0.49 -18.31
CA ASP A 110 -18.37 -0.97 -18.23
C ASP A 110 -17.09 -1.64 -17.70
N ASP A 111 -15.92 -1.01 -17.86
CA ASP A 111 -14.67 -1.48 -17.24
C ASP A 111 -14.77 -1.52 -15.72
N MET A 112 -15.45 -0.55 -15.12
CA MET A 112 -15.71 -0.53 -13.68
C MET A 112 -16.68 -1.63 -13.27
N VAL A 113 -17.75 -1.81 -14.03
CA VAL A 113 -18.76 -2.86 -13.77
C VAL A 113 -18.11 -4.23 -13.80
N TRP A 114 -17.32 -4.53 -14.83
CA TRP A 114 -16.62 -5.79 -14.96
C TRP A 114 -15.57 -5.99 -13.86
N SER A 115 -14.82 -4.94 -13.51
CA SER A 115 -13.79 -4.99 -12.48
C SER A 115 -14.38 -5.26 -11.10
N TRP A 116 -15.52 -4.66 -10.77
CA TRP A 116 -16.20 -4.93 -9.51
C TRP A 116 -16.85 -6.31 -9.49
N MET A 117 -17.36 -6.79 -10.63
CA MET A 117 -17.77 -8.19 -10.75
C MET A 117 -16.61 -9.13 -10.44
N ARG A 118 -15.41 -8.84 -11.01
CA ARG A 118 -14.22 -9.66 -10.77
C ARG A 118 -13.80 -9.70 -9.30
N VAL A 119 -13.66 -8.57 -8.65
CA VAL A 119 -13.23 -8.51 -7.23
C VAL A 119 -14.25 -9.16 -6.30
N LEU A 120 -15.54 -9.08 -6.63
CA LEU A 120 -16.64 -9.70 -5.89
C LEU A 120 -16.87 -11.18 -6.25
N THR A 121 -16.24 -11.71 -7.31
CA THR A 121 -16.37 -13.13 -7.68
C THR A 121 -15.82 -14.01 -6.56
N PRO A 122 -16.63 -14.92 -5.97
CA PRO A 122 -16.23 -15.72 -4.79
C PRO A 122 -14.96 -16.55 -5.03
N SER A 123 -14.83 -17.16 -6.23
CA SER A 123 -13.70 -18.04 -6.57
C SER A 123 -12.37 -17.27 -6.74
N LEU A 124 -12.39 -15.97 -7.00
CA LEU A 124 -11.18 -15.15 -6.99
C LEU A 124 -10.57 -15.09 -5.58
N GLY A 125 -11.40 -15.11 -4.53
CA GLY A 125 -10.93 -15.06 -3.15
C GLY A 125 -10.16 -13.79 -2.84
N SER A 126 -10.64 -12.65 -3.33
CA SER A 126 -10.11 -11.32 -2.95
C SER A 126 -10.08 -11.17 -1.43
N GLN A 127 -9.12 -10.44 -0.89
CA GLN A 127 -9.01 -10.18 0.54
C GLN A 127 -9.76 -8.92 0.99
N TYR A 128 -10.19 -8.08 0.04
CA TYR A 128 -10.86 -6.80 0.30
C TYR A 128 -12.18 -6.62 -0.47
N PRO A 129 -13.02 -7.67 -0.66
CA PRO A 129 -14.31 -7.50 -1.32
C PRO A 129 -15.26 -6.63 -0.49
N ASP A 130 -15.08 -6.62 0.84
CA ASP A 130 -15.84 -5.87 1.82
C ASP A 130 -15.76 -4.34 1.61
N MET A 131 -14.75 -3.85 0.91
CA MET A 131 -14.71 -2.45 0.48
C MET A 131 -15.92 -2.07 -0.41
N LEU A 132 -16.47 -3.04 -1.12
CA LEU A 132 -17.64 -2.86 -1.99
C LEU A 132 -18.97 -3.34 -1.37
N TYR A 133 -19.01 -3.90 -0.15
CA TYR A 133 -20.24 -4.38 0.49
C TYR A 133 -21.26 -3.28 0.81
N TYR A 134 -20.84 -2.04 0.70
CA TYR A 134 -21.75 -0.88 0.77
C TYR A 134 -22.62 -0.72 -0.47
N VAL A 135 -22.21 -1.29 -1.61
CA VAL A 135 -22.98 -1.33 -2.85
C VAL A 135 -24.10 -2.36 -2.71
N GLU A 136 -25.31 -2.00 -3.17
CA GLU A 136 -26.51 -2.87 -3.12
C GLU A 136 -26.21 -4.23 -3.76
N GLY A 137 -26.53 -5.32 -3.06
CA GLY A 137 -26.34 -6.70 -3.54
C GLY A 137 -24.88 -7.19 -3.63
N ALA A 138 -23.86 -6.36 -3.36
CA ALA A 138 -22.46 -6.75 -3.51
C ALA A 138 -22.02 -7.85 -2.54
N GLU A 139 -22.40 -7.76 -1.27
CA GLU A 139 -22.13 -8.80 -0.27
C GLU A 139 -22.85 -10.11 -0.62
N ASP A 140 -24.12 -10.02 -1.05
CA ASP A 140 -24.94 -11.18 -1.43
C ASP A 140 -24.32 -11.90 -2.66
N PHE A 141 -23.80 -11.16 -3.61
CA PHE A 141 -23.08 -11.75 -4.75
C PHE A 141 -21.77 -12.40 -4.31
N ASN A 142 -20.96 -11.73 -3.51
CA ASN A 142 -19.67 -12.26 -3.07
C ASN A 142 -19.82 -13.49 -2.16
N THR A 143 -20.89 -13.56 -1.37
CA THR A 143 -21.19 -14.73 -0.50
C THR A 143 -21.97 -15.83 -1.19
N GLY A 144 -22.38 -15.64 -2.45
CA GLY A 144 -23.10 -16.62 -3.25
C GLY A 144 -24.60 -16.74 -2.92
N VAL A 145 -25.18 -15.73 -2.25
CA VAL A 145 -26.63 -15.63 -2.01
C VAL A 145 -27.36 -15.31 -3.31
N ILE A 146 -26.82 -14.41 -4.12
CA ILE A 146 -27.22 -14.17 -5.50
C ILE A 146 -26.10 -14.59 -6.45
N SER A 147 -26.45 -14.98 -7.68
CA SER A 147 -25.49 -15.43 -8.69
C SER A 147 -25.48 -14.55 -9.95
N ASP A 148 -26.47 -13.70 -10.11
CA ASP A 148 -26.55 -12.77 -11.23
C ASP A 148 -25.99 -11.40 -10.82
N PHE A 149 -24.85 -11.02 -11.39
CA PHE A 149 -24.23 -9.72 -11.09
C PHE A 149 -25.08 -8.51 -11.50
N SER A 150 -26.04 -8.69 -12.41
CA SER A 150 -26.96 -7.62 -12.79
C SER A 150 -27.88 -7.14 -11.64
N GLU A 151 -27.96 -7.92 -10.54
CA GLU A 151 -28.67 -7.56 -9.30
C GLU A 151 -27.81 -6.66 -8.38
N VAL A 152 -26.50 -6.50 -8.67
CA VAL A 152 -25.62 -5.62 -7.90
C VAL A 152 -25.82 -4.17 -8.35
N GLY A 153 -25.86 -3.26 -7.39
CA GLY A 153 -26.14 -1.83 -7.59
C GLY A 153 -25.06 -1.05 -8.31
N VAL A 154 -24.41 -1.61 -9.33
CA VAL A 154 -23.45 -0.92 -10.20
C VAL A 154 -23.81 -1.13 -11.65
N LYS A 155 -23.90 -0.03 -12.44
CA LYS A 155 -24.37 -0.10 -13.82
C LYS A 155 -23.75 1.00 -14.68
N ALA A 156 -23.23 0.62 -15.85
CA ALA A 156 -22.93 1.56 -16.91
C ALA A 156 -24.24 2.03 -17.56
N ILE A 157 -24.54 3.32 -17.48
CA ILE A 157 -25.68 3.95 -18.14
C ILE A 157 -25.37 4.19 -19.62
N ASP A 158 -24.16 4.62 -19.87
CA ASP A 158 -23.51 4.74 -21.18
C ASP A 158 -21.99 4.60 -20.98
N ASP A 159 -21.20 4.76 -22.06
CA ASP A 159 -19.74 4.58 -22.02
C ASP A 159 -19.03 5.48 -20.98
N LYS A 160 -19.62 6.62 -20.62
CA LYS A 160 -18.99 7.62 -19.75
C LYS A 160 -19.78 7.93 -18.49
N THR A 161 -20.86 7.21 -18.23
CA THR A 161 -21.73 7.42 -17.07
C THR A 161 -21.91 6.12 -16.29
N LEU A 162 -21.41 6.10 -15.05
CA LEU A 162 -21.55 4.97 -14.12
C LEU A 162 -22.51 5.33 -12.99
N GLU A 163 -23.57 4.54 -12.83
CA GLU A 163 -24.46 4.61 -11.67
C GLU A 163 -24.03 3.60 -10.62
N VAL A 164 -23.99 4.03 -9.34
CA VAL A 164 -23.74 3.17 -8.19
C VAL A 164 -24.81 3.42 -7.14
N LYS A 165 -25.46 2.34 -6.68
CA LYS A 165 -26.48 2.36 -5.61
C LYS A 165 -25.94 1.70 -4.36
N LEU A 166 -26.13 2.35 -3.23
CA LEU A 166 -25.67 1.89 -1.92
C LEU A 166 -26.84 1.37 -1.07
N ASN A 167 -26.57 0.38 -0.25
CA ASN A 167 -27.52 -0.12 0.75
C ASN A 167 -27.99 1.00 1.70
N ASN A 168 -27.06 1.83 2.15
CA ASN A 168 -27.29 2.93 3.09
C ASN A 168 -26.45 4.16 2.71
N PRO A 169 -26.84 5.36 3.14
CA PRO A 169 -25.99 6.54 2.99
C PRO A 169 -24.61 6.30 3.61
N THR A 170 -23.55 6.40 2.81
CA THR A 170 -22.17 6.08 3.22
C THR A 170 -21.26 7.27 2.92
N PRO A 171 -21.11 8.23 3.86
CA PRO A 171 -20.34 9.46 3.62
C PRO A 171 -18.88 9.26 3.24
N PHE A 172 -18.29 8.12 3.62
CA PHE A 172 -16.90 7.76 3.32
C PHE A 172 -16.74 6.91 2.06
N PHE A 173 -17.80 6.67 1.28
CA PHE A 173 -17.77 5.79 0.11
C PHE A 173 -16.72 6.22 -0.92
N LEU A 174 -16.59 7.52 -1.21
CA LEU A 174 -15.56 8.03 -2.10
C LEU A 174 -14.15 7.69 -1.62
N GLY A 175 -13.93 7.66 -0.30
CA GLY A 175 -12.67 7.23 0.31
C GLY A 175 -12.35 5.76 0.04
N LEU A 176 -13.34 4.88 0.07
CA LEU A 176 -13.16 3.47 -0.28
C LEU A 176 -12.72 3.29 -1.74
N LEU A 177 -13.23 4.11 -2.64
CA LEU A 177 -12.91 4.06 -4.07
C LEU A 177 -11.48 4.52 -4.41
N SER A 178 -10.76 5.09 -3.47
CA SER A 178 -9.32 5.40 -3.62
C SER A 178 -8.41 4.24 -3.23
N HIS A 179 -8.95 3.13 -2.71
CA HIS A 179 -8.18 1.94 -2.40
C HIS A 179 -8.04 1.04 -3.63
N TYR A 180 -6.84 0.53 -3.89
CA TYR A 180 -6.51 -0.21 -5.11
C TYR A 180 -7.40 -1.44 -5.36
N SER A 181 -7.96 -2.09 -4.33
CA SER A 181 -8.86 -3.23 -4.50
C SER A 181 -10.17 -2.90 -5.22
N THR A 182 -10.53 -1.62 -5.31
CA THR A 182 -11.72 -1.15 -6.02
C THR A 182 -11.42 -0.57 -7.40
N TRP A 183 -10.13 -0.54 -7.79
CA TRP A 183 -9.70 0.04 -9.05
C TRP A 183 -10.02 -0.86 -10.24
N PRO A 184 -10.15 -0.27 -11.43
CA PRO A 184 -10.43 -1.04 -12.63
C PRO A 184 -9.21 -1.85 -13.08
N VAL A 185 -9.46 -2.98 -13.73
CA VAL A 185 -8.49 -3.79 -14.44
C VAL A 185 -8.96 -4.00 -15.88
N HIS A 186 -8.03 -4.04 -16.83
CA HIS A 186 -8.36 -4.17 -18.25
C HIS A 186 -8.84 -5.59 -18.55
N LYS A 187 -10.13 -5.71 -18.83
CA LYS A 187 -10.85 -6.99 -19.01
C LYS A 187 -10.19 -7.88 -20.05
N GLU A 188 -9.92 -7.35 -21.23
CA GLU A 188 -9.37 -8.09 -22.35
C GLU A 188 -7.99 -8.66 -22.00
N THR A 189 -7.14 -7.88 -21.33
CA THR A 189 -5.84 -8.35 -20.89
C THR A 189 -5.95 -9.45 -19.83
N VAL A 190 -6.86 -9.29 -18.85
CA VAL A 190 -7.06 -10.36 -17.86
C VAL A 190 -7.49 -11.66 -18.54
N LEU A 191 -8.47 -11.60 -19.46
CA LEU A 191 -9.04 -12.77 -20.13
C LEU A 191 -8.13 -13.36 -21.20
N GLU A 192 -7.15 -12.62 -21.70
CA GLU A 192 -6.11 -13.16 -22.60
C GLU A 192 -5.18 -14.15 -21.88
N PHE A 193 -4.91 -13.90 -20.60
CA PHE A 193 -3.95 -14.69 -19.81
C PHE A 193 -4.58 -15.68 -18.83
N GLY A 194 -5.91 -15.64 -18.65
CA GLY A 194 -6.61 -16.53 -17.72
C GLY A 194 -8.12 -16.29 -17.67
N GLU A 195 -8.79 -16.93 -16.74
CA GLU A 195 -10.20 -16.70 -16.46
C GLU A 195 -10.37 -15.52 -15.50
N ILE A 196 -11.62 -15.07 -15.30
CA ILE A 196 -11.94 -13.94 -14.43
C ILE A 196 -11.37 -14.09 -13.01
N ASP A 197 -11.27 -15.31 -12.52
CA ASP A 197 -10.81 -15.67 -11.18
C ASP A 197 -9.38 -16.24 -11.12
N ASP A 198 -8.64 -16.15 -12.25
CA ASP A 198 -7.25 -16.58 -12.25
C ASP A 198 -6.39 -15.68 -11.34
N ARG A 199 -5.66 -16.33 -10.43
CA ARG A 199 -4.74 -15.70 -9.47
C ARG A 199 -3.27 -15.81 -9.86
N GLN A 200 -2.93 -16.42 -11.00
CA GLN A 200 -1.53 -16.61 -11.42
C GLN A 200 -0.86 -15.28 -11.79
N GLY A 201 -1.66 -14.27 -12.14
CA GLY A 201 -1.19 -12.92 -12.39
C GLY A 201 -0.27 -12.77 -13.61
N LEU A 202 -0.39 -13.63 -14.61
CA LEU A 202 0.43 -13.55 -15.85
C LEU A 202 0.14 -12.25 -16.61
N TRP A 203 -1.08 -11.75 -16.54
CA TRP A 203 -1.49 -10.49 -17.14
C TRP A 203 -0.80 -9.25 -16.51
N THR A 204 -0.25 -9.37 -15.28
CA THR A 204 0.45 -8.28 -14.59
C THR A 204 1.96 -8.29 -14.82
N ARG A 205 2.47 -9.11 -15.74
CA ARG A 205 3.90 -9.18 -16.04
C ARG A 205 4.35 -8.08 -17.00
N PRO A 206 5.63 -7.68 -16.98
CA PRO A 206 6.16 -6.74 -17.94
C PRO A 206 5.83 -7.13 -19.38
N GLY A 207 5.32 -6.18 -20.15
CA GLY A 207 4.85 -6.40 -21.53
C GLY A 207 3.38 -6.79 -21.65
N ASN A 208 2.76 -7.29 -20.58
CA ASN A 208 1.34 -7.66 -20.57
C ASN A 208 0.49 -6.66 -19.78
N PHE A 209 1.07 -6.05 -18.73
CA PHE A 209 0.34 -5.25 -17.77
C PHE A 209 -0.22 -3.98 -18.40
N VAL A 210 -1.53 -3.90 -18.49
CA VAL A 210 -2.30 -2.74 -18.96
C VAL A 210 -2.98 -2.10 -17.75
N CYS A 211 -2.68 -0.83 -17.50
CA CYS A 211 -3.34 -0.03 -16.46
C CYS A 211 -3.62 1.38 -16.96
N ASN A 212 -4.20 2.23 -16.14
CA ASN A 212 -4.77 3.52 -16.54
C ASN A 212 -4.12 4.73 -15.86
N GLY A 213 -3.04 4.53 -15.10
CA GLY A 213 -2.41 5.57 -14.29
C GLY A 213 -1.19 6.23 -14.95
N PRO A 214 -0.44 7.04 -14.16
CA PRO A 214 0.62 7.91 -14.67
C PRO A 214 1.86 7.20 -15.18
N MET A 215 2.10 5.93 -14.79
CA MET A 215 3.29 5.16 -15.19
C MET A 215 2.90 3.79 -15.74
N ASN A 216 3.73 3.24 -16.63
CA ASN A 216 3.62 1.89 -17.18
C ASN A 216 4.70 0.99 -16.61
N LEU A 217 4.40 -0.30 -16.38
CA LEU A 217 5.39 -1.27 -15.99
C LEU A 217 6.36 -1.56 -17.14
N LYS A 218 7.62 -1.19 -16.97
CA LYS A 218 8.67 -1.40 -17.99
C LYS A 218 9.40 -2.70 -17.82
N SER A 219 9.85 -3.00 -16.60
CA SER A 219 10.59 -4.23 -16.30
C SER A 219 10.45 -4.62 -14.83
N TRP A 220 10.58 -5.92 -14.58
CA TRP A 220 10.61 -6.48 -13.24
C TRP A 220 11.67 -7.58 -13.17
N GLU A 221 12.80 -7.26 -12.55
CA GLU A 221 13.88 -8.18 -12.25
C GLU A 221 13.75 -8.60 -10.78
N LEU A 222 13.35 -9.86 -10.54
CA LEU A 222 13.09 -10.40 -9.20
C LEU A 222 14.25 -10.17 -8.23
N ASN A 223 13.94 -9.71 -7.03
CA ASN A 223 14.88 -9.37 -5.94
C ASN A 223 15.96 -8.35 -6.35
N LYS A 224 15.74 -7.59 -7.38
CA LYS A 224 16.72 -6.63 -7.87
C LYS A 224 16.12 -5.25 -8.10
N LYS A 225 15.17 -5.14 -9.03
CA LYS A 225 14.61 -3.84 -9.40
C LYS A 225 13.34 -3.97 -10.23
N ILE A 226 12.39 -3.10 -9.94
CA ILE A 226 11.19 -2.88 -10.76
C ILE A 226 11.28 -1.48 -11.33
N ILE A 227 11.08 -1.33 -12.64
CA ILE A 227 11.10 -0.03 -13.32
C ILE A 227 9.71 0.25 -13.87
N VAL A 228 9.21 1.42 -13.57
CA VAL A 228 8.05 2.00 -14.24
C VAL A 228 8.47 3.25 -15.01
N GLU A 229 7.81 3.53 -16.13
CA GLU A 229 8.10 4.69 -16.99
C GLU A 229 6.84 5.48 -17.30
N LYS A 230 6.99 6.76 -17.58
CA LYS A 230 5.88 7.68 -17.85
C LYS A 230 4.92 7.12 -18.89
N ASN A 231 3.63 7.13 -18.56
CA ASN A 231 2.55 6.80 -19.47
C ASN A 231 2.12 8.07 -20.25
N PRO A 232 2.40 8.16 -21.55
CA PRO A 232 1.99 9.34 -22.33
C PRO A 232 0.47 9.40 -22.61
N LEU A 233 -0.26 8.30 -22.36
CA LEU A 233 -1.70 8.21 -22.58
C LEU A 233 -2.52 8.50 -21.31
N TYR A 234 -1.85 8.74 -20.19
CA TYR A 234 -2.52 9.13 -18.95
C TYR A 234 -3.19 10.50 -19.14
N TRP A 235 -4.44 10.63 -18.67
CA TRP A 235 -5.24 11.85 -18.86
C TRP A 235 -4.56 13.12 -18.32
N ASP A 236 -3.71 13.00 -17.28
CA ASP A 236 -2.97 14.11 -16.67
C ASP A 236 -1.45 14.00 -16.91
N ALA A 237 -1.04 13.41 -18.03
CA ALA A 237 0.36 13.15 -18.37
C ALA A 237 1.23 14.41 -18.34
N ASP A 238 0.68 15.58 -18.65
CA ASP A 238 1.42 16.85 -18.66
C ASP A 238 1.92 17.27 -17.28
N LYS A 239 1.24 16.84 -16.22
CA LYS A 239 1.66 17.08 -14.83
C LYS A 239 2.70 16.09 -14.33
N VAL A 240 2.86 14.95 -14.96
CA VAL A 240 3.84 13.93 -14.59
C VAL A 240 5.24 14.42 -14.97
N LYS A 241 6.07 14.70 -13.96
CA LYS A 241 7.43 15.26 -14.14
C LYS A 241 8.50 14.18 -14.29
N LEU A 242 8.30 13.02 -13.65
CA LEU A 242 9.26 11.93 -13.70
C LEU A 242 9.16 11.15 -15.01
N ASN A 243 10.31 10.81 -15.59
CA ASN A 243 10.38 9.91 -16.74
C ASN A 243 10.32 8.44 -16.31
N GLN A 244 10.93 8.11 -15.16
CA GLN A 244 10.91 6.75 -14.60
C GLN A 244 10.95 6.78 -13.07
N MET A 245 10.44 5.70 -12.46
CA MET A 245 10.67 5.37 -11.07
C MET A 245 11.25 3.96 -10.99
N HIS A 246 12.30 3.80 -10.19
CA HIS A 246 12.98 2.54 -9.96
C HIS A 246 12.75 2.10 -8.51
N PHE A 247 12.08 0.99 -8.32
CA PHE A 247 11.80 0.41 -7.01
C PHE A 247 12.78 -0.72 -6.71
N TYR A 248 13.39 -0.67 -5.54
CA TYR A 248 14.38 -1.65 -5.08
C TYR A 248 13.81 -2.44 -3.91
N PRO A 249 13.54 -3.75 -4.06
CA PRO A 249 13.04 -4.60 -2.99
C PRO A 249 14.18 -4.99 -2.04
N VAL A 250 14.43 -4.17 -1.04
CA VAL A 250 15.53 -4.37 -0.07
C VAL A 250 14.92 -4.58 1.31
N SER A 251 14.81 -5.83 1.74
CA SER A 251 14.15 -6.19 3.02
C SER A 251 14.98 -5.89 4.26
N ASP A 252 16.31 -5.80 4.15
CA ASP A 252 17.16 -5.38 5.26
C ASP A 252 17.25 -3.86 5.34
N ILE A 253 16.59 -3.29 6.35
CA ILE A 253 16.47 -1.84 6.55
C ILE A 253 17.84 -1.12 6.73
N ASN A 254 18.85 -1.82 7.27
CA ASN A 254 20.19 -1.23 7.39
C ASN A 254 20.92 -1.21 6.05
N THR A 255 20.65 -2.17 5.18
CA THR A 255 21.17 -2.18 3.80
C THR A 255 20.51 -1.06 3.00
N GLU A 256 19.21 -0.92 3.07
CA GLU A 256 18.46 0.15 2.40
C GLU A 256 18.96 1.54 2.83
N GLU A 257 19.17 1.74 4.14
CA GLU A 257 19.73 2.98 4.69
C GLU A 257 21.16 3.26 4.20
N ARG A 258 22.01 2.21 4.10
CA ARG A 258 23.35 2.37 3.51
C ARG A 258 23.31 2.77 2.04
N MET A 259 22.38 2.22 1.26
CA MET A 259 22.16 2.60 -0.13
C MET A 259 21.73 4.06 -0.24
N PHE A 260 20.85 4.53 0.64
CA PHE A 260 20.47 5.93 0.71
C PHE A 260 21.69 6.83 0.96
N ARG A 261 22.49 6.56 2.00
CA ARG A 261 23.69 7.34 2.31
C ARG A 261 24.75 7.29 1.19
N ALA A 262 24.78 6.23 0.41
CA ALA A 262 25.67 6.09 -0.74
C ALA A 262 25.13 6.80 -2.01
N GLY A 263 24.02 7.53 -1.92
CA GLY A 263 23.41 8.23 -3.06
C GLY A 263 22.82 7.28 -4.12
N GLN A 264 22.41 6.06 -3.71
CA GLN A 264 21.77 5.10 -4.60
C GLN A 264 20.25 5.21 -4.56
N LEU A 265 19.67 5.72 -3.48
CA LEU A 265 18.23 5.89 -3.28
C LEU A 265 17.93 7.36 -2.93
N HIS A 266 16.83 7.89 -3.47
CA HIS A 266 16.24 9.16 -3.07
C HIS A 266 15.37 9.01 -1.80
N LEU A 267 14.75 7.83 -1.64
CA LEU A 267 13.82 7.53 -0.56
C LEU A 267 14.02 6.09 -0.09
N THR A 268 13.95 5.88 1.22
CA THR A 268 13.87 4.54 1.83
C THR A 268 12.44 4.23 2.25
N SER A 269 12.08 2.96 2.34
CA SER A 269 10.78 2.52 2.83
C SER A 269 10.61 2.82 4.32
N THR A 270 11.70 2.75 5.08
CA THR A 270 11.70 3.05 6.52
C THR A 270 13.10 3.47 7.00
N VAL A 271 13.19 3.91 8.24
CA VAL A 271 14.45 4.29 8.91
C VAL A 271 14.73 3.30 10.04
N PRO A 272 15.98 2.78 10.18
CA PRO A 272 16.34 1.95 11.33
C PRO A 272 16.05 2.67 12.66
N SER A 273 15.31 2.02 13.57
CA SER A 273 14.87 2.64 14.82
C SER A 273 16.02 3.20 15.67
N GLN A 274 17.18 2.52 15.65
CA GLN A 274 18.39 2.98 16.38
C GLN A 274 18.92 4.33 15.86
N LYS A 275 18.63 4.67 14.59
CA LYS A 275 19.05 5.94 13.97
C LYS A 275 17.99 7.02 14.09
N CYS A 276 16.73 6.62 14.08
CA CYS A 276 15.61 7.54 14.06
C CYS A 276 15.61 8.51 15.25
N GLY A 277 15.83 8.00 16.48
CA GLY A 277 15.92 8.82 17.68
C GLY A 277 17.04 9.86 17.58
N VAL A 278 18.24 9.42 17.18
CA VAL A 278 19.42 10.31 17.01
C VAL A 278 19.17 11.36 15.94
N TRP A 279 18.69 10.97 14.76
CA TRP A 279 18.42 11.89 13.66
C TRP A 279 17.33 12.90 13.98
N ARG A 280 16.33 12.49 14.77
CA ARG A 280 15.30 13.41 15.26
C ARG A 280 15.87 14.46 16.20
N GLU A 281 16.72 14.06 17.16
CA GLU A 281 17.39 14.95 18.11
C GLU A 281 18.36 15.92 17.40
N GLU A 282 19.07 15.44 16.37
CA GLU A 282 19.98 16.26 15.54
C GLU A 282 19.24 17.17 14.56
N GLY A 283 17.95 17.01 14.35
CA GLY A 283 17.20 17.74 13.33
C GLY A 283 17.64 17.41 11.91
N ASN A 284 17.97 16.14 11.63
CA ASN A 284 18.47 15.70 10.34
C ASN A 284 17.45 16.01 9.22
N PRO A 285 17.80 16.81 8.21
CA PRO A 285 16.87 17.22 7.15
C PRO A 285 16.40 16.06 6.25
N ASN A 286 17.06 14.92 6.30
CA ASN A 286 16.69 13.73 5.54
C ASN A 286 15.69 12.83 6.30
N LEU A 287 15.47 13.08 7.59
CA LEU A 287 14.46 12.36 8.36
C LEU A 287 13.11 13.04 8.20
N ARG A 288 12.15 12.31 7.67
CA ARG A 288 10.76 12.75 7.59
C ARG A 288 9.90 11.87 8.51
N ILE A 289 9.09 12.49 9.36
CA ILE A 289 8.13 11.81 10.24
C ILE A 289 6.78 12.43 9.95
N ASP A 290 5.91 11.66 9.32
CA ASP A 290 4.56 12.09 8.97
C ASP A 290 3.54 11.29 9.79
N PRO A 291 2.35 11.84 10.08
CA PRO A 291 1.25 11.10 10.68
C PRO A 291 0.87 9.90 9.80
N TYR A 292 0.68 8.75 10.43
CA TYR A 292 0.25 7.53 9.75
C TYR A 292 -0.99 6.97 10.45
N MET A 293 -2.05 6.73 9.69
CA MET A 293 -3.32 6.19 10.18
C MET A 293 -3.23 4.66 10.29
N GLY A 294 -2.45 4.18 11.24
CA GLY A 294 -2.24 2.76 11.45
C GLY A 294 -1.89 2.42 12.89
N THR A 295 -2.27 1.23 13.33
CA THR A 295 -1.95 0.71 14.65
C THR A 295 -1.21 -0.61 14.51
N TYR A 296 -0.04 -0.72 15.12
CA TYR A 296 0.66 -2.00 15.27
C TYR A 296 0.09 -2.75 16.47
N TYR A 297 -0.34 -3.99 16.27
CA TYR A 297 -0.96 -4.80 17.31
C TYR A 297 -0.62 -6.28 17.17
N TYR A 298 -0.70 -7.01 18.28
CA TYR A 298 -0.67 -8.47 18.27
C TYR A 298 -2.09 -9.03 18.22
N ARG A 299 -2.32 -9.94 17.29
CA ARG A 299 -3.59 -10.65 17.17
C ARG A 299 -3.54 -11.94 17.97
N ALA A 300 -4.37 -12.04 19.01
CA ALA A 300 -4.52 -13.27 19.78
C ALA A 300 -5.44 -14.26 19.03
N ASN A 301 -4.95 -15.46 18.73
CA ASN A 301 -5.78 -16.54 18.23
C ASN A 301 -6.66 -17.11 19.37
N VAL A 302 -7.90 -16.68 19.43
CA VAL A 302 -8.85 -17.05 20.51
C VAL A 302 -9.31 -18.52 20.45
N ASN A 303 -8.96 -19.25 19.41
CA ASN A 303 -9.23 -20.69 19.30
C ASN A 303 -8.12 -21.55 19.89
N VAL A 304 -7.04 -20.94 20.38
CA VAL A 304 -5.88 -21.64 20.94
C VAL A 304 -5.69 -21.27 22.42
N LYS A 305 -5.57 -22.29 23.26
CA LYS A 305 -5.24 -22.08 24.69
C LYS A 305 -3.83 -21.56 24.89
N PRO A 306 -3.63 -20.65 25.86
CA PRO A 306 -4.59 -20.11 26.82
C PRO A 306 -5.28 -18.81 26.30
N LEU A 307 -5.10 -18.46 25.04
CA LEU A 307 -5.60 -17.19 24.47
C LEU A 307 -7.13 -17.16 24.25
N ASP A 308 -7.81 -18.32 24.39
CA ASP A 308 -9.27 -18.41 24.48
C ASP A 308 -9.81 -17.73 25.74
N ASN A 309 -9.02 -17.65 26.83
CA ASN A 309 -9.42 -17.01 28.07
C ASN A 309 -9.23 -15.48 28.00
N VAL A 310 -10.33 -14.73 28.20
CA VAL A 310 -10.33 -13.26 28.18
C VAL A 310 -9.41 -12.63 29.24
N LYS A 311 -9.28 -13.28 30.42
CA LYS A 311 -8.39 -12.79 31.51
C LYS A 311 -6.93 -12.85 31.09
N VAL A 312 -6.53 -13.90 30.39
CA VAL A 312 -5.18 -14.03 29.83
C VAL A 312 -4.91 -12.92 28.83
N ARG A 313 -5.81 -12.67 27.89
CA ARG A 313 -5.64 -11.59 26.90
C ARG A 313 -5.55 -10.22 27.57
N LYS A 314 -6.39 -9.95 28.58
CA LYS A 314 -6.31 -8.71 29.38
C LYS A 314 -4.98 -8.60 30.13
N ALA A 315 -4.52 -9.68 30.77
CA ALA A 315 -3.25 -9.70 31.48
C ALA A 315 -2.09 -9.34 30.56
N LEU A 316 -2.02 -9.96 29.38
CA LEU A 316 -1.01 -9.62 28.37
C LEU A 316 -1.07 -8.14 27.96
N THR A 317 -2.27 -7.60 27.85
CA THR A 317 -2.48 -6.20 27.49
C THR A 317 -2.01 -5.23 28.58
N TYR A 318 -2.29 -5.50 29.88
CA TYR A 318 -1.82 -4.68 31.01
C TYR A 318 -0.33 -4.82 31.28
N ALA A 319 0.30 -5.91 30.85
CA ALA A 319 1.74 -6.13 31.02
C ALA A 319 2.62 -5.31 30.05
N ILE A 320 2.04 -4.64 29.05
CA ILE A 320 2.80 -3.88 28.04
C ILE A 320 2.90 -2.42 28.45
N ASP A 321 4.12 -1.95 28.75
CA ASP A 321 4.46 -0.55 28.94
C ASP A 321 4.61 0.15 27.57
N ARG A 322 3.52 0.65 27.03
CA ARG A 322 3.46 1.26 25.68
C ARG A 322 4.26 2.54 25.61
N GLU A 323 4.30 3.30 26.70
CA GLU A 323 5.05 4.54 26.76
C GLU A 323 6.55 4.29 26.65
N LYS A 324 7.09 3.38 27.47
CA LYS A 324 8.50 2.98 27.36
C LYS A 324 8.81 2.31 26.03
N LEU A 325 7.88 1.53 25.46
CA LEU A 325 8.05 0.91 24.15
C LEU A 325 8.26 1.96 23.07
N THR A 326 7.41 2.98 23.02
CA THR A 326 7.52 4.04 22.01
C THR A 326 8.69 4.98 22.29
N GLU A 327 8.97 5.30 23.55
CA GLU A 327 10.07 6.20 23.93
C GLU A 327 11.46 5.57 23.79
N LYS A 328 11.62 4.29 24.18
CA LYS A 328 12.95 3.66 24.32
C LYS A 328 13.27 2.66 23.21
N VAL A 329 12.27 2.06 22.57
CA VAL A 329 12.49 1.00 21.56
C VAL A 329 12.29 1.52 20.15
N THR A 330 11.11 2.06 19.83
CA THR A 330 10.82 2.49 18.47
C THR A 330 11.38 3.87 18.14
N GLN A 331 11.28 4.85 19.03
CA GLN A 331 11.93 6.18 19.03
C GLN A 331 11.66 7.06 17.80
N CYS A 332 10.84 6.62 16.84
CA CYS A 332 10.54 7.32 15.58
C CYS A 332 9.27 8.17 15.63
N GLY A 333 8.80 8.57 16.81
CA GLY A 333 7.61 9.43 16.94
C GLY A 333 6.31 8.66 17.00
N GLN A 334 6.34 7.33 17.10
CA GLN A 334 5.13 6.54 17.34
C GLN A 334 4.46 6.95 18.64
N ILE A 335 3.11 6.93 18.62
CA ILE A 335 2.27 7.27 19.76
C ILE A 335 1.84 5.97 20.45
N PRO A 336 1.83 5.88 21.80
CA PRO A 336 1.28 4.74 22.51
C PRO A 336 -0.17 4.47 22.09
N ALA A 337 -0.46 3.25 21.63
CA ALA A 337 -1.80 2.89 21.15
C ALA A 337 -2.64 2.28 22.27
N TYR A 338 -3.75 2.94 22.62
CA TYR A 338 -4.74 2.47 23.61
C TYR A 338 -6.05 2.00 22.97
N SER A 339 -6.20 2.20 21.66
CA SER A 339 -7.34 1.74 20.85
C SER A 339 -6.85 1.16 19.54
N PHE A 340 -7.71 0.35 18.89
CA PHE A 340 -7.42 -0.22 17.57
C PHE A 340 -7.40 0.87 16.48
N THR A 341 -8.42 1.73 16.47
CA THR A 341 -8.43 2.89 15.57
C THR A 341 -7.64 4.03 16.21
N PRO A 342 -6.64 4.60 15.53
CA PRO A 342 -5.87 5.73 16.05
C PRO A 342 -6.77 6.96 16.29
N PRO A 343 -6.41 7.82 17.26
CA PRO A 343 -7.11 9.08 17.46
C PRO A 343 -6.97 10.00 16.23
N GLY A 344 -8.02 10.78 15.95
CA GLY A 344 -8.04 11.72 14.81
C GLY A 344 -8.57 11.13 13.50
N ALA A 345 -8.86 9.82 13.44
CA ALA A 345 -9.52 9.19 12.28
C ALA A 345 -10.94 9.77 12.11
N ALA A 346 -11.16 10.61 11.08
CA ALA A 346 -12.45 11.25 10.79
C ALA A 346 -13.12 11.89 12.01
N GLY A 347 -12.32 12.49 12.93
CA GLY A 347 -12.80 13.08 14.17
C GLY A 347 -13.02 12.07 15.31
N TYR A 348 -12.72 10.80 15.10
CA TYR A 348 -12.78 9.80 16.15
C TYR A 348 -11.67 10.01 17.18
N ASN A 349 -12.06 10.19 18.43
CA ASN A 349 -11.14 10.29 19.56
C ASN A 349 -11.62 9.30 20.61
N PRO A 350 -11.00 8.12 20.71
CA PRO A 350 -11.38 7.11 21.68
C PRO A 350 -11.07 7.61 23.11
N ASP A 351 -12.07 7.51 23.99
CA ASP A 351 -11.91 7.73 25.43
C ASP A 351 -11.56 6.39 26.09
N THR A 352 -10.40 5.85 25.71
CA THR A 352 -9.92 4.57 26.23
C THR A 352 -8.47 4.69 26.69
N GLU A 353 -8.23 4.34 27.94
CA GLU A 353 -6.90 4.16 28.49
C GLU A 353 -6.75 2.69 28.96
N ILE A 354 -5.66 2.08 28.56
CA ILE A 354 -5.25 0.77 29.09
C ILE A 354 -3.92 1.00 29.78
N PRO A 355 -3.91 1.25 31.10
CA PRO A 355 -2.71 1.57 31.82
C PRO A 355 -1.76 0.37 31.83
N TYR A 356 -0.46 0.66 31.95
CA TYR A 356 0.52 -0.37 32.29
C TYR A 356 0.33 -0.73 33.78
N ASP A 357 -0.17 -1.94 34.04
CA ASP A 357 -0.44 -2.45 35.39
C ASP A 357 0.00 -3.92 35.51
N PRO A 358 1.28 -4.16 35.81
CA PRO A 358 1.80 -5.53 35.94
C PRO A 358 1.23 -6.28 37.15
N GLU A 359 0.74 -5.60 38.19
CA GLU A 359 0.12 -6.26 39.35
C GLU A 359 -1.26 -6.79 38.96
N LEU A 360 -2.09 -5.97 38.31
CA LEU A 360 -3.36 -6.42 37.75
C LEU A 360 -3.16 -7.56 36.72
N ALA A 361 -2.11 -7.46 35.91
CA ALA A 361 -1.77 -8.53 34.97
C ALA A 361 -1.50 -9.87 35.67
N ARG A 362 -0.72 -9.88 36.76
CA ARG A 362 -0.46 -11.08 37.56
C ARG A 362 -1.74 -11.61 38.23
N GLN A 363 -2.55 -10.71 38.78
CA GLN A 363 -3.84 -11.11 39.37
C GLN A 363 -4.73 -11.80 38.34
N LEU A 364 -4.87 -11.23 37.14
CA LEU A 364 -5.68 -11.82 36.08
C LEU A 364 -5.15 -13.18 35.59
N LEU A 365 -3.83 -13.38 35.58
CA LEU A 365 -3.24 -14.70 35.28
C LEU A 365 -3.54 -15.71 36.36
N ALA A 366 -3.42 -15.34 37.65
CA ALA A 366 -3.77 -16.20 38.75
C ALA A 366 -5.25 -16.60 38.72
N GLU A 367 -6.14 -15.62 38.46
CA GLU A 367 -7.58 -15.88 38.29
C GLU A 367 -7.91 -16.76 37.07
N ALA A 368 -7.00 -16.82 36.08
CA ALA A 368 -7.09 -17.69 34.91
C ALA A 368 -6.50 -19.10 35.16
N GLY A 369 -5.95 -19.34 36.37
CA GLY A 369 -5.36 -20.63 36.77
C GLY A 369 -3.84 -20.71 36.57
N PHE A 370 -3.15 -19.59 36.35
CA PHE A 370 -1.69 -19.52 36.21
C PHE A 370 -1.09 -18.74 37.38
N GLU A 371 -0.79 -19.42 38.46
CA GLU A 371 -0.24 -18.80 39.68
C GLU A 371 1.26 -18.49 39.59
N SER A 372 1.97 -19.19 38.72
CA SER A 372 3.39 -18.94 38.45
C SER A 372 3.67 -18.81 36.94
N THR A 373 4.83 -18.21 36.62
CA THR A 373 5.31 -18.13 35.23
C THR A 373 5.72 -19.50 34.67
N GLU A 374 6.01 -20.47 35.53
CA GLU A 374 6.37 -21.84 35.13
C GLU A 374 5.16 -22.62 34.63
N ASP A 375 3.95 -22.27 35.10
CA ASP A 375 2.69 -22.89 34.68
C ASP A 375 2.15 -22.28 33.37
N PHE A 376 2.68 -21.14 32.97
CA PHE A 376 2.19 -20.45 31.75
C PHE A 376 2.85 -21.03 30.49
N PRO A 377 2.08 -21.46 29.50
CA PRO A 377 2.64 -22.07 28.30
C PRO A 377 3.39 -21.07 27.45
N VAL A 378 4.35 -21.56 26.67
CA VAL A 378 5.08 -20.75 25.68
C VAL A 378 4.10 -20.32 24.60
N LEU A 379 3.99 -19.01 24.38
CA LEU A 379 3.25 -18.44 23.26
C LEU A 379 4.17 -18.29 22.04
N GLN A 380 3.67 -18.71 20.89
CA GLN A 380 4.36 -18.49 19.63
C GLN A 380 3.88 -17.17 19.01
N ILE A 381 4.80 -16.31 18.65
CA ILE A 381 4.54 -15.06 17.93
C ILE A 381 4.98 -15.28 16.48
N LEU A 382 4.02 -15.08 15.57
CA LEU A 382 4.28 -15.06 14.14
C LEU A 382 4.42 -13.60 13.69
N TYR A 383 5.50 -13.27 12.99
CA TYR A 383 5.83 -11.92 12.53
C TYR A 383 6.42 -11.94 11.10
#